data_937698562e5e2b6137ac1361517bfd68
#
_entry.id   937698562e5e2b6137ac1361517bfd68
#
_cell.length_a   1.000
_cell.length_b   1.000
_cell.length_c   1.000
_cell.angle_alpha   90.00
_cell.angle_beta   90.00
_cell.angle_gamma   90.00
#
_symmetry.space_group_name_H-M   'P 1'
#
loop_
_entity.id
_entity.type
_entity.pdbx_description
1 polymer ?
#
loop_
_entity_poly.entity_id
_entity_poly.type
_entity_poly.pdbx_seq_one_letter_code
_entity_poly.pdbx_strand_id
1 'polypeptide(L)'
;NHIDMRQGDYKNIFNKKLETPKATVLVINNGQCAYTLKNQIMMSMLSQILNIMYTESVREKEGGTYGVSAFGSLTKYPKEKAVLQIYFDTDPAKRAKMTDIILNELNQFANEGPSTENLNKVKEFMLKKYKENAKENSYWVNMLDEYFWEGTDMNTGYADIVNSITAKDLQEFTKALLEQNN
;
A
#
# COMPACT_ATOMS: atom_id res chain seq x y z
N ASN A 1 -23.00 -2.09 -15.06
CA ASN A 1 -22.33 -0.81 -15.35
C ASN A 1 -20.86 -0.97 -14.92
N HIS A 2 -19.94 -0.97 -15.86
CA HIS A 2 -18.51 -0.90 -15.59
C HIS A 2 -18.16 0.58 -15.37
N ILE A 3 -17.64 0.88 -14.20
CA ILE A 3 -17.03 2.19 -13.94
C ILE A 3 -15.53 1.95 -13.96
N ASP A 4 -14.88 2.42 -15.01
CA ASP A 4 -13.43 2.39 -15.07
C ASP A 4 -12.86 3.51 -14.17
N MET A 5 -11.72 3.23 -13.54
CA MET A 5 -11.03 4.26 -12.78
C MET A 5 -10.50 5.32 -13.75
N ARG A 6 -10.48 6.56 -13.28
CA ARG A 6 -9.98 7.69 -14.06
C ARG A 6 -8.49 7.46 -14.33
N GLN A 7 -8.09 7.65 -15.57
CA GLN A 7 -6.69 7.57 -16.00
C GLN A 7 -6.05 8.96 -16.09
N GLY A 8 -4.73 8.99 -15.91
CA GLY A 8 -3.92 10.18 -15.94
C GLY A 8 -3.89 10.94 -14.62
N ASP A 9 -2.94 11.85 -14.50
CA ASP A 9 -2.79 12.69 -13.31
C ASP A 9 -4.02 13.57 -13.11
N TYR A 10 -4.62 13.44 -11.95
CA TYR A 10 -5.76 14.24 -11.56
C TYR A 10 -5.60 14.82 -10.17
N LYS A 11 -5.71 16.13 -10.09
CA LYS A 11 -5.67 16.86 -8.83
C LYS A 11 -6.99 17.55 -8.57
N ASN A 12 -7.62 17.25 -7.44
CA ASN A 12 -8.83 17.94 -6.98
C ASN A 12 -8.55 18.61 -5.63
N ILE A 13 -8.82 19.91 -5.55
CA ILE A 13 -8.66 20.68 -4.31
C ILE A 13 -9.98 21.39 -4.03
N PHE A 14 -10.51 21.18 -2.85
CA PHE A 14 -11.68 21.90 -2.36
C PHE A 14 -11.47 22.36 -0.92
N ASN A 15 -12.18 23.41 -0.53
CA ASN A 15 -12.12 23.96 0.81
C ASN A 15 -13.48 23.84 1.48
N LYS A 16 -13.47 23.48 2.75
CA LYS A 16 -14.63 23.48 3.63
C LYS A 16 -14.29 24.21 4.92
N LYS A 17 -15.16 25.10 5.38
CA LYS A 17 -14.97 25.80 6.66
C LYS A 17 -15.10 24.78 7.79
N LEU A 18 -14.08 24.69 8.64
CA LEU A 18 -14.01 23.86 9.84
C LEU A 18 -13.68 24.77 11.03
N GLU A 19 -14.07 24.36 12.23
CA GLU A 19 -13.72 25.06 13.47
C GLU A 19 -12.22 25.05 13.71
N THR A 20 -11.57 23.90 13.50
CA THR A 20 -10.11 23.76 13.53
C THR A 20 -9.59 23.62 12.12
N PRO A 21 -8.70 24.52 11.66
CA PRO A 21 -8.09 24.42 10.34
C PRO A 21 -7.30 23.11 10.20
N LYS A 22 -7.63 22.35 9.16
CA LYS A 22 -7.01 21.06 8.86
C LYS A 22 -6.96 20.86 7.34
N ALA A 23 -5.87 20.31 6.83
CA ALA A 23 -5.76 19.79 5.47
C ALA A 23 -5.74 18.26 5.50
N THR A 24 -6.63 17.66 4.77
CA THR A 24 -6.63 16.21 4.50
C THR A 24 -6.12 15.99 3.09
N VAL A 25 -5.16 15.09 2.93
CA VAL A 25 -4.59 14.72 1.64
C VAL A 25 -4.82 13.22 1.40
N LEU A 26 -5.29 12.90 0.21
CA LEU A 26 -5.43 11.53 -0.27
C LEU A 26 -4.70 11.44 -1.62
N VAL A 27 -3.70 10.57 -1.69
CA VAL A 27 -3.02 10.18 -2.93
C VAL A 27 -3.50 8.79 -3.31
N ILE A 28 -3.93 8.60 -4.55
CA ILE A 28 -4.40 7.31 -5.06
C ILE A 28 -3.61 6.99 -6.33
N ASN A 29 -2.94 5.84 -6.32
CA ASN A 29 -2.37 5.25 -7.51
C ASN A 29 -3.12 3.95 -7.80
N ASN A 30 -3.53 3.76 -9.03
CA ASN A 30 -4.23 2.55 -9.42
C ASN A 30 -3.71 2.02 -10.76
N GLY A 31 -3.84 0.73 -10.99
CA GLY A 31 -3.38 0.10 -12.23
C GLY A 31 -3.85 -1.33 -12.36
N GLN A 32 -3.64 -1.90 -13.53
CA GLN A 32 -3.88 -3.32 -13.75
C GLN A 32 -2.85 -4.14 -12.98
N CYS A 33 -3.29 -5.17 -12.29
CA CYS A 33 -2.41 -6.09 -11.57
C CYS A 33 -3.12 -7.43 -11.39
N ALA A 34 -2.47 -8.50 -11.81
CA ALA A 34 -2.99 -9.85 -11.68
C ALA A 34 -3.30 -10.20 -10.20
N TYR A 35 -4.46 -10.78 -9.96
CA TYR A 35 -4.92 -11.18 -8.64
C TYR A 35 -4.30 -12.53 -8.26
N THR A 36 -3.08 -12.47 -7.74
CA THR A 36 -2.29 -13.64 -7.30
C THR A 36 -1.85 -13.49 -5.87
N LEU A 37 -1.60 -14.61 -5.18
CA LEU A 37 -1.06 -14.59 -3.83
C LEU A 37 0.26 -13.80 -3.75
N LYS A 38 1.18 -13.97 -4.71
CA LYS A 38 2.44 -13.20 -4.74
C LYS A 38 2.19 -11.69 -4.82
N ASN A 39 1.31 -11.24 -5.69
CA ASN A 39 1.00 -9.81 -5.83
C ASN A 39 0.28 -9.23 -4.61
N GLN A 40 -0.60 -10.01 -3.97
CA GLN A 40 -1.23 -9.64 -2.69
C GLN A 40 -0.17 -9.45 -1.59
N ILE A 41 0.79 -10.37 -1.48
CA ILE A 41 1.89 -10.28 -0.53
C ILE A 41 2.77 -9.06 -0.84
N MET A 42 3.14 -8.84 -2.10
CA MET A 42 3.94 -7.67 -2.50
C MET A 42 3.23 -6.35 -2.19
N MET A 43 1.93 -6.24 -2.44
CA MET A 43 1.15 -5.05 -2.10
C MET A 43 1.08 -4.83 -0.58
N SER A 44 0.92 -5.90 0.19
CA SER A 44 0.95 -5.83 1.65
C SER A 44 2.32 -5.39 2.17
N MET A 45 3.42 -5.95 1.63
CA MET A 45 4.79 -5.54 1.98
C MET A 45 5.04 -4.07 1.64
N LEU A 46 4.67 -3.63 0.43
CA LEU A 46 4.79 -2.23 0.00
C LEU A 46 4.09 -1.30 0.99
N SER A 47 2.83 -1.59 1.32
CA SER A 47 2.06 -0.77 2.25
C SER A 47 2.69 -0.68 3.63
N GLN A 48 3.18 -1.81 4.17
CA GLN A 48 3.81 -1.85 5.49
C GLN A 48 5.15 -1.12 5.51
N ILE A 49 5.98 -1.28 4.48
CA ILE A 49 7.27 -0.59 4.39
C ILE A 49 7.07 0.92 4.22
N LEU A 50 6.12 1.36 3.38
CA LEU A 50 5.77 2.77 3.25
C LEU A 50 5.30 3.36 4.59
N ASN A 51 4.51 2.63 5.38
CA ASN A 51 4.09 3.08 6.71
C ASN A 51 5.28 3.27 7.67
N ILE A 52 6.30 2.40 7.60
CA ILE A 52 7.54 2.58 8.37
C ILE A 52 8.27 3.85 7.92
N MET A 53 8.51 3.98 6.61
CA MET A 53 9.22 5.13 6.02
C MET A 53 8.54 6.46 6.36
N TYR A 54 7.23 6.54 6.17
CA TYR A 54 6.46 7.76 6.46
C TYR A 54 6.40 8.09 7.96
N THR A 55 6.42 7.09 8.83
CA THR A 55 6.51 7.33 10.27
C THR A 55 7.82 8.01 10.61
N GLU A 56 8.93 7.55 10.04
CA GLU A 56 10.26 8.12 10.28
C GLU A 56 10.41 9.52 9.68
N SER A 57 10.01 9.71 8.41
CA SER A 57 10.26 10.96 7.70
C SER A 57 9.27 12.07 8.07
N VAL A 58 7.99 11.75 8.13
CA VAL A 58 6.94 12.77 8.28
C VAL A 58 6.64 13.05 9.74
N ARG A 59 6.51 11.99 10.55
CA ARG A 59 6.15 12.13 11.95
C ARG A 59 7.33 12.57 12.81
N GLU A 60 8.47 11.89 12.69
CA GLU A 60 9.60 12.08 13.59
C GLU A 60 10.47 13.29 13.20
N LYS A 61 10.76 13.45 11.90
CA LYS A 61 11.63 14.52 11.42
C LYS A 61 10.92 15.87 11.27
N GLU A 62 9.69 15.87 10.81
CA GLU A 62 8.98 17.11 10.46
C GLU A 62 7.94 17.53 11.50
N GLY A 63 7.53 16.64 12.42
CA GLY A 63 6.51 16.94 13.43
C GLY A 63 5.19 17.43 12.82
N GLY A 64 4.93 17.04 11.57
CA GLY A 64 3.98 17.75 10.72
C GLY A 64 2.60 17.13 10.59
N THR A 65 2.40 15.91 11.08
CA THR A 65 1.11 15.22 10.90
C THR A 65 0.72 14.42 12.14
N TYR A 66 -0.56 14.14 12.26
CA TYR A 66 -1.09 13.17 13.24
C TYR A 66 -0.79 11.71 12.85
N GLY A 67 -0.35 11.46 11.63
CA GLY A 67 0.03 10.19 11.08
C GLY A 67 -0.18 10.14 9.57
N VAL A 68 0.62 9.33 8.89
CA VAL A 68 0.44 8.98 7.46
C VAL A 68 0.12 7.51 7.40
N SER A 69 -0.84 7.12 6.58
CA SER A 69 -1.20 5.73 6.34
C SER A 69 -1.13 5.41 4.87
N ALA A 70 -0.37 4.39 4.52
CA ALA A 70 -0.38 3.75 3.22
C ALA A 70 -1.18 2.45 3.29
N PHE A 71 -2.10 2.28 2.39
CA PHE A 71 -2.93 1.09 2.26
C PHE A 71 -3.01 0.67 0.80
N GLY A 72 -2.72 -0.60 0.53
CA GLY A 72 -2.81 -1.19 -0.79
C GLY A 72 -3.76 -2.37 -0.82
N SER A 73 -4.48 -2.53 -1.92
CA SER A 73 -5.38 -3.65 -2.17
C SER A 73 -5.35 -4.09 -3.62
N LEU A 74 -5.62 -5.38 -3.83
CA LEU A 74 -5.91 -5.94 -5.13
C LEU A 74 -7.38 -6.38 -5.16
N THR A 75 -8.01 -6.23 -6.32
CA THR A 75 -9.35 -6.76 -6.57
C THR A 75 -9.34 -7.56 -7.86
N LYS A 76 -10.13 -8.66 -7.90
CA LYS A 76 -10.26 -9.51 -9.08
C LYS A 76 -11.39 -9.07 -9.99
N TYR A 77 -12.50 -8.68 -9.41
CA TYR A 77 -13.71 -8.32 -10.15
C TYR A 77 -14.04 -6.83 -10.01
N PRO A 78 -14.65 -6.19 -11.05
CA PRO A 78 -14.96 -6.76 -12.37
C PRO A 78 -13.73 -6.89 -13.28
N LYS A 79 -12.60 -6.30 -12.90
CA LYS A 79 -11.29 -6.37 -13.57
C LYS A 79 -10.20 -6.50 -12.52
N GLU A 80 -9.16 -7.25 -12.83
CA GLU A 80 -7.98 -7.35 -11.97
C GLU A 80 -7.26 -6.01 -11.91
N LYS A 81 -7.17 -5.46 -10.71
CA LYS A 81 -6.53 -4.15 -10.47
C LYS A 81 -5.91 -4.06 -9.09
N ALA A 82 -4.92 -3.20 -8.98
CA ALA A 82 -4.33 -2.76 -7.74
C ALA A 82 -4.67 -1.30 -7.45
N VAL A 83 -4.81 -0.96 -6.19
CA VAL A 83 -4.97 0.41 -5.71
C VAL A 83 -4.04 0.61 -4.52
N LEU A 84 -3.20 1.63 -4.57
CA LEU A 84 -2.40 2.12 -3.45
C LEU A 84 -2.93 3.49 -3.04
N GLN A 85 -3.35 3.62 -1.78
CA GLN A 85 -3.84 4.86 -1.20
C GLN A 85 -2.90 5.33 -0.11
N ILE A 86 -2.56 6.62 -0.11
CA ILE A 86 -1.80 7.26 0.95
C ILE A 86 -2.65 8.40 1.49
N TYR A 87 -2.92 8.37 2.77
CA TYR A 87 -3.77 9.33 3.47
C TYR A 87 -3.03 9.98 4.62
N PHE A 88 -3.19 11.29 4.76
CA PHE A 88 -2.73 12.01 5.94
C PHE A 88 -3.50 13.29 6.21
N ASP A 89 -3.50 13.68 7.48
CA ASP A 89 -3.99 14.97 7.96
C ASP A 89 -2.81 15.83 8.42
N THR A 90 -2.85 17.13 8.12
CA THR A 90 -1.80 18.06 8.50
C THR A 90 -2.34 19.49 8.66
N ASP A 91 -1.52 20.39 9.19
CA ASP A 91 -1.76 21.82 9.12
C ASP A 91 -1.83 22.27 7.65
N PRO A 92 -2.81 23.13 7.25
CA PRO A 92 -2.91 23.65 5.89
C PRO A 92 -1.61 24.28 5.37
N ALA A 93 -0.84 24.94 6.22
CA ALA A 93 0.44 25.57 5.83
C ALA A 93 1.53 24.55 5.51
N LYS A 94 1.47 23.35 6.08
CA LYS A 94 2.44 22.26 5.87
C LYS A 94 2.05 21.31 4.73
N ARG A 95 0.81 21.41 4.24
CA ARG A 95 0.25 20.47 3.25
C ARG A 95 1.16 20.23 2.05
N ALA A 96 1.63 21.29 1.39
CA ALA A 96 2.44 21.17 0.19
C ALA A 96 3.75 20.42 0.48
N LYS A 97 4.49 20.86 1.51
CA LYS A 97 5.76 20.22 1.92
C LYS A 97 5.57 18.74 2.27
N MET A 98 4.51 18.39 3.00
CA MET A 98 4.24 17.01 3.37
C MET A 98 3.89 16.15 2.16
N THR A 99 3.10 16.68 1.23
CA THR A 99 2.78 15.99 -0.03
C THR A 99 4.04 15.71 -0.83
N ASP A 100 4.95 16.69 -0.96
CA ASP A 100 6.20 16.53 -1.70
C ASP A 100 7.11 15.47 -1.07
N ILE A 101 7.22 15.42 0.27
CA ILE A 101 7.99 14.39 0.98
C ILE A 101 7.43 13.00 0.66
N ILE A 102 6.12 12.81 0.79
CA ILE A 102 5.45 11.54 0.59
C ILE A 102 5.61 11.04 -0.86
N LEU A 103 5.43 11.93 -1.82
CA LEU A 103 5.59 11.57 -3.24
C LEU A 103 7.05 11.28 -3.60
N ASN A 104 8.00 12.05 -3.03
CA ASN A 104 9.42 11.80 -3.25
C ASN A 104 9.85 10.45 -2.68
N GLU A 105 9.40 10.08 -1.48
CA GLU A 105 9.70 8.77 -0.88
C GLU A 105 9.07 7.60 -1.66
N LEU A 106 7.83 7.77 -2.14
CA LEU A 106 7.19 6.77 -3.00
C LEU A 106 7.96 6.59 -4.31
N ASN A 107 8.39 7.68 -4.94
CA ASN A 107 9.20 7.63 -6.15
C ASN A 107 10.60 7.04 -5.88
N GLN A 108 11.21 7.38 -4.74
CA GLN A 108 12.49 6.76 -4.35
C GLN A 108 12.34 5.25 -4.16
N PHE A 109 11.27 4.81 -3.49
CA PHE A 109 10.97 3.38 -3.36
C PHE A 109 10.84 2.69 -4.73
N ALA A 110 10.15 3.31 -5.68
CA ALA A 110 9.99 2.78 -7.03
C ALA A 110 11.32 2.72 -7.84
N ASN A 111 12.27 3.60 -7.52
CA ASN A 111 13.55 3.66 -8.23
C ASN A 111 14.67 2.85 -7.57
N GLU A 112 14.68 2.74 -6.25
CA GLU A 112 15.76 2.15 -5.46
C GLU A 112 15.34 0.88 -4.70
N GLY A 113 14.03 0.68 -4.51
CA GLY A 113 13.49 -0.38 -3.66
C GLY A 113 13.61 -0.05 -2.17
N PRO A 114 13.13 -0.95 -1.30
CA PRO A 114 13.23 -0.81 0.14
C PRO A 114 14.64 -1.12 0.66
N SER A 115 14.97 -0.57 1.83
CA SER A 115 16.15 -1.00 2.58
C SER A 115 16.04 -2.47 2.98
N THR A 116 17.18 -3.15 3.08
CA THR A 116 17.25 -4.54 3.56
C THR A 116 16.65 -4.66 4.97
N GLU A 117 16.86 -3.66 5.81
CA GLU A 117 16.34 -3.63 7.18
C GLU A 117 14.80 -3.62 7.18
N ASN A 118 14.17 -2.72 6.44
CA ASN A 118 12.70 -2.61 6.38
C ASN A 118 12.08 -3.85 5.73
N LEU A 119 12.71 -4.38 4.68
CA LEU A 119 12.24 -5.61 4.06
C LEU A 119 12.25 -6.78 5.05
N ASN A 120 13.34 -6.97 5.80
CA ASN A 120 13.46 -8.05 6.77
C ASN A 120 12.46 -7.88 7.93
N LYS A 121 12.32 -6.68 8.48
CA LYS A 121 11.31 -6.38 9.52
C LYS A 121 9.90 -6.78 9.06
N VAL A 122 9.53 -6.42 7.84
CA VAL A 122 8.20 -6.72 7.32
C VAL A 122 8.02 -8.21 7.04
N LYS A 123 9.04 -8.89 6.50
CA LYS A 123 8.99 -10.36 6.33
C LYS A 123 8.79 -11.08 7.65
N GLU A 124 9.58 -10.75 8.66
CA GLU A 124 9.47 -11.35 10.01
C GLU A 124 8.09 -11.13 10.61
N PHE A 125 7.58 -9.90 10.52
CA PHE A 125 6.23 -9.57 11.00
C PHE A 125 5.16 -10.39 10.27
N MET A 126 5.20 -10.47 8.94
CA MET A 126 4.22 -11.20 8.14
C MET A 126 4.26 -12.71 8.44
N LEU A 127 5.45 -13.30 8.56
CA LEU A 127 5.59 -14.73 8.90
C LEU A 127 5.11 -15.03 10.32
N LYS A 128 5.37 -14.12 11.27
CA LYS A 128 4.82 -14.25 12.63
C LYS A 128 3.31 -14.19 12.62
N LYS A 129 2.73 -13.18 11.93
CA LYS A 129 1.27 -13.03 11.80
C LYS A 129 0.61 -14.22 11.10
N TYR A 130 1.22 -14.75 10.06
CA TYR A 130 0.73 -15.95 9.39
C TYR A 130 0.62 -17.14 10.37
N LYS A 131 1.66 -17.38 11.18
CA LYS A 131 1.65 -18.45 12.18
C LYS A 131 0.61 -18.24 13.30
N GLU A 132 0.37 -16.99 13.68
CA GLU A 132 -0.67 -16.64 14.66
C GLU A 132 -2.06 -16.84 14.05
N ASN A 133 -2.31 -16.28 12.88
CA ASN A 133 -3.60 -16.31 12.20
C ASN A 133 -4.02 -17.74 11.83
N ALA A 134 -3.08 -18.60 11.43
CA ALA A 134 -3.37 -19.99 11.09
C ALA A 134 -3.95 -20.84 12.27
N LYS A 135 -3.92 -20.29 13.49
CA LYS A 135 -4.56 -20.91 14.66
C LYS A 135 -6.02 -20.47 14.86
N GLU A 136 -6.44 -19.43 14.14
CA GLU A 136 -7.75 -18.81 14.30
C GLU A 136 -8.75 -19.38 13.28
N ASN A 137 -9.94 -19.73 13.74
CA ASN A 137 -11.00 -20.22 12.84
C ASN A 137 -11.39 -19.18 11.78
N SER A 138 -11.40 -17.91 12.13
CA SER A 138 -11.72 -16.80 11.21
C SER A 138 -10.75 -16.73 10.03
N TYR A 139 -9.48 -17.05 10.23
CA TYR A 139 -8.50 -17.14 9.15
C TYR A 139 -8.92 -18.18 8.10
N TRP A 140 -9.27 -19.38 8.55
CA TRP A 140 -9.65 -20.47 7.63
C TRP A 140 -10.98 -20.21 6.94
N VAL A 141 -11.94 -19.60 7.64
CA VAL A 141 -13.19 -19.17 7.01
C VAL A 141 -12.91 -18.18 5.88
N ASN A 142 -12.05 -17.18 6.09
CA ASN A 142 -11.68 -16.22 5.06
C ASN A 142 -10.92 -16.88 3.89
N MET A 143 -10.02 -17.82 4.16
CA MET A 143 -9.29 -18.55 3.11
C MET A 143 -10.21 -19.41 2.25
N LEU A 144 -11.20 -20.06 2.87
CA LEU A 144 -12.20 -20.86 2.16
C LEU A 144 -13.16 -19.98 1.36
N ASP A 145 -13.60 -18.85 1.93
CA ASP A 145 -14.45 -17.88 1.25
C ASP A 145 -13.76 -17.34 0.00
N GLU A 146 -12.50 -16.92 0.13
CA GLU A 146 -11.64 -16.47 -0.97
C GLU A 146 -11.49 -17.55 -2.05
N TYR A 147 -11.25 -18.79 -1.64
CA TYR A 147 -11.14 -19.91 -2.57
C TYR A 147 -12.43 -20.19 -3.33
N PHE A 148 -13.59 -20.16 -2.64
CA PHE A 148 -14.88 -20.44 -3.26
C PHE A 148 -15.36 -19.31 -4.18
N TRP A 149 -15.15 -18.04 -3.79
CA TRP A 149 -15.59 -16.89 -4.56
C TRP A 149 -14.62 -16.49 -5.67
N GLU A 150 -13.32 -16.51 -5.36
CA GLU A 150 -12.29 -16.01 -6.26
C GLU A 150 -11.59 -17.14 -7.03
N GLY A 151 -11.74 -18.39 -6.58
CA GLY A 151 -11.02 -19.53 -7.15
C GLY A 151 -9.51 -19.45 -6.95
N THR A 152 -9.06 -18.69 -5.92
CA THR A 152 -7.64 -18.42 -5.67
C THR A 152 -7.23 -18.95 -4.30
N ASP A 153 -6.21 -19.81 -4.28
CA ASP A 153 -5.62 -20.28 -3.02
C ASP A 153 -4.69 -19.20 -2.47
N MET A 154 -5.11 -18.57 -1.37
CA MET A 154 -4.37 -17.50 -0.69
C MET A 154 -3.53 -18.00 0.49
N ASN A 155 -3.44 -19.31 0.69
CA ASN A 155 -2.73 -19.90 1.82
C ASN A 155 -1.50 -20.74 1.40
N THR A 156 -1.65 -21.62 0.41
CA THR A 156 -0.59 -22.55 0.04
C THR A 156 0.65 -21.81 -0.48
N GLY A 157 1.81 -22.11 0.11
CA GLY A 157 3.08 -21.48 -0.24
C GLY A 157 3.27 -20.06 0.30
N TYR A 158 2.38 -19.53 1.14
CA TYR A 158 2.47 -18.18 1.68
C TYR A 158 3.85 -17.87 2.28
N ALA A 159 4.35 -18.73 3.17
CA ALA A 159 5.63 -18.51 3.84
C ALA A 159 6.83 -18.53 2.86
N ASP A 160 6.80 -19.44 1.89
CA ASP A 160 7.85 -19.55 0.88
C ASP A 160 7.87 -18.32 -0.04
N ILE A 161 6.68 -17.85 -0.44
CA ILE A 161 6.56 -16.62 -1.24
C ILE A 161 7.07 -15.41 -0.46
N VAL A 162 6.68 -15.24 0.82
CA VAL A 162 7.18 -14.14 1.67
C VAL A 162 8.69 -14.17 1.74
N ASN A 163 9.30 -15.34 1.93
CA ASN A 163 10.76 -15.49 2.00
C ASN A 163 11.45 -15.19 0.66
N SER A 164 10.83 -15.56 -0.46
CA SER A 164 11.41 -15.42 -1.79
C SER A 164 11.42 -13.98 -2.33
N ILE A 165 10.49 -13.12 -1.88
CA ILE A 165 10.39 -11.74 -2.37
C ILE A 165 11.65 -10.96 -2.03
N THR A 166 12.24 -10.30 -3.02
CA THR A 166 13.44 -9.48 -2.90
C THR A 166 13.09 -7.98 -2.90
N ALA A 167 14.07 -7.14 -2.53
CA ALA A 167 13.94 -5.69 -2.67
C ALA A 167 13.67 -5.28 -4.13
N LYS A 168 14.28 -5.99 -5.06
CA LYS A 168 14.09 -5.77 -6.50
C LYS A 168 12.67 -6.11 -6.96
N ASP A 169 12.10 -7.22 -6.48
CA ASP A 169 10.70 -7.56 -6.78
C ASP A 169 9.74 -6.43 -6.36
N LEU A 170 9.93 -5.87 -5.15
CA LEU A 170 9.11 -4.77 -4.65
C LEU A 170 9.34 -3.46 -5.41
N GLN A 171 10.59 -3.19 -5.78
CA GLN A 171 10.95 -2.05 -6.62
C GLN A 171 10.21 -2.12 -7.97
N GLU A 172 10.34 -3.23 -8.69
CA GLU A 172 9.72 -3.45 -10.00
C GLU A 172 8.18 -3.43 -9.90
N PHE A 173 7.62 -4.04 -8.87
CA PHE A 173 6.18 -4.03 -8.61
C PHE A 173 5.65 -2.60 -8.41
N THR A 174 6.33 -1.80 -7.57
CA THR A 174 5.93 -0.42 -7.29
C THR A 174 6.08 0.44 -8.53
N LYS A 175 7.21 0.31 -9.24
CA LYS A 175 7.46 1.05 -10.48
C LYS A 175 6.39 0.76 -11.53
N ALA A 176 6.07 -0.51 -11.75
CA ALA A 176 5.02 -0.93 -12.69
C ALA A 176 3.63 -0.37 -12.32
N LEU A 177 3.32 -0.21 -11.03
CA LEU A 177 2.08 0.40 -10.58
C LEU A 177 2.05 1.91 -10.89
N LEU A 178 3.15 2.63 -10.61
CA LEU A 178 3.22 4.08 -10.80
C LEU A 178 3.32 4.49 -12.29
N GLU A 179 3.97 3.69 -13.12
CA GLU A 179 4.15 3.97 -14.56
C GLU A 179 2.86 3.79 -15.38
N GLN A 180 1.80 3.23 -14.81
CA GLN A 180 0.51 3.13 -15.50
C GLN A 180 -0.24 4.47 -15.60
N ASN A 181 0.27 5.53 -14.97
CA ASN A 181 -0.29 6.89 -15.01
C ASN A 181 -1.78 6.95 -14.61
N ASN A 182 -2.12 6.25 -13.54
CA ASN A 182 -3.49 6.17 -13.08
C ASN A 182 -3.60 6.58 -11.60
#